data_3dbff7f1dc5dd8a7d3e92ff32e63f4fb
#
_entry.id   3dbff7f1dc5dd8a7d3e92ff32e63f4fb
#
_cell.length_a   1.000
_cell.length_b   1.000
_cell.length_c   1.000
_cell.angle_alpha   90.00
_cell.angle_beta   90.00
_cell.angle_gamma   90.00
#
_symmetry.space_group_name_H-M   'P 1'
#
loop_
_entity.id
_entity.type
_entity.pdbx_description
1 polymer ?
#
loop_
_entity_poly.entity_id
_entity_poly.type
_entity_poly.pdbx_seq_one_letter_code
_entity_poly.pdbx_strand_id
1 'polypeptide(L)'
;TQATGINSVLNYSVKVFQQAGLEGSQANWADFSIKIVNMLMTIVAVSLVDKKGRTFLLKMGTLGIIVGLAGVGAMFLSVENNRVDVTEEVAALVSDNSLNVSVADIVAKAAQKPEVAAAHPEFMQGQSVAPGMQLIVTYKHGLDNKQDVAEFRSADVKEGSTVAVAQDKALKPNMFDKLCFWSTPLPEGTVKEITINRAEIGMKPTPITGWLVTGFFVVFIAFYAAGPGVCVWLALSELMPTRIRANGMAIALLINQGVSTTIAGTFLPWVGSAGYSSVFFTLAGFTVIYFITAAFFMPETKGRTLEEIEQYFTTGKMPSRKDEEDEAKAEA
;
A
#
# COMPACT_ATOMS: atom_id res chain seq x y z
N THR A 1 -3.53 -12.50 3.56
CA THR A 1 -2.47 -12.26 2.55
C THR A 1 -2.64 -10.88 1.92
N GLN A 2 -3.81 -10.55 1.35
CA GLN A 2 -4.01 -9.28 0.62
C GLN A 2 -3.96 -8.04 1.52
N ALA A 3 -4.31 -8.17 2.80
CA ALA A 3 -4.22 -7.10 3.78
C ALA A 3 -2.77 -6.62 4.07
N THR A 4 -1.75 -7.32 3.55
CA THR A 4 -0.37 -6.81 3.50
C THR A 4 -0.18 -5.66 2.52
N GLY A 5 -1.17 -5.39 1.65
CA GLY A 5 -1.13 -4.34 0.65
C GLY A 5 -0.31 -4.64 -0.58
N ILE A 6 0.07 -5.91 -0.83
CA ILE A 6 0.97 -6.29 -1.94
C ILE A 6 0.50 -5.74 -3.29
N ASN A 7 -0.79 -5.89 -3.63
CA ASN A 7 -1.30 -5.42 -4.91
C ASN A 7 -1.31 -3.90 -5.01
N SER A 8 -1.62 -3.20 -3.92
CA SER A 8 -1.55 -1.73 -3.88
C SER A 8 -0.11 -1.25 -4.03
N VAL A 9 0.84 -1.89 -3.34
CA VAL A 9 2.27 -1.58 -3.47
C VAL A 9 2.75 -1.77 -4.91
N LEU A 10 2.46 -2.92 -5.54
CA LEU A 10 2.89 -3.19 -6.92
C LEU A 10 2.25 -2.25 -7.96
N ASN A 11 1.01 -1.82 -7.73
CA ASN A 11 0.30 -0.92 -8.64
C ASN A 11 0.74 0.55 -8.49
N TYR A 12 1.09 0.97 -7.28
CA TYR A 12 1.41 2.37 -6.97
C TYR A 12 2.89 2.61 -6.67
N SER A 13 3.77 1.59 -6.81
CA SER A 13 5.20 1.64 -6.51
C SER A 13 5.91 2.84 -7.12
N VAL A 14 5.71 3.12 -8.41
CA VAL A 14 6.34 4.26 -9.10
C VAL A 14 5.96 5.57 -8.43
N LYS A 15 4.67 5.77 -8.08
CA LYS A 15 4.20 6.97 -7.39
C LYS A 15 4.83 7.11 -5.99
N VAL A 16 4.93 5.99 -5.26
CA VAL A 16 5.55 5.95 -3.93
C VAL A 16 7.02 6.33 -4.03
N PHE A 17 7.76 5.79 -5.01
CA PHE A 17 9.17 6.11 -5.23
C PHE A 17 9.39 7.57 -5.63
N GLN A 18 8.52 8.12 -6.47
CA GLN A 18 8.56 9.54 -6.82
C GLN A 18 8.37 10.43 -5.59
N GLN A 19 7.45 10.05 -4.69
CA GLN A 19 7.21 10.78 -3.44
C GLN A 19 8.36 10.60 -2.43
N ALA A 20 9.10 9.50 -2.51
CA ALA A 20 10.30 9.26 -1.72
C ALA A 20 11.54 9.99 -2.26
N GLY A 21 11.44 10.69 -3.39
CA GLY A 21 12.52 11.51 -3.95
C GLY A 21 13.22 10.94 -5.18
N LEU A 22 12.76 9.83 -5.75
CA LEU A 22 13.28 9.33 -7.03
C LEU A 22 12.57 10.02 -8.21
N GLU A 23 13.33 10.55 -9.14
CA GLU A 23 12.76 11.24 -10.30
C GLU A 23 12.79 10.39 -11.57
N GLY A 24 11.79 10.60 -12.42
CA GLY A 24 11.73 10.12 -13.79
C GLY A 24 12.12 8.64 -13.96
N SER A 25 13.24 8.39 -14.61
CA SER A 25 13.73 7.03 -14.88
C SER A 25 14.15 6.27 -13.62
N GLN A 26 14.60 6.93 -12.58
CA GLN A 26 15.04 6.26 -11.33
C GLN A 26 13.88 5.54 -10.65
N ALA A 27 12.68 6.16 -10.57
CA ALA A 27 11.49 5.53 -10.01
C ALA A 27 11.05 4.30 -10.82
N ASN A 28 11.18 4.34 -12.15
CA ASN A 28 10.90 3.20 -13.01
C ASN A 28 11.93 2.07 -12.83
N TRP A 29 13.21 2.40 -12.66
CA TRP A 29 14.25 1.41 -12.37
C TRP A 29 14.04 0.76 -11.00
N ALA A 30 13.62 1.52 -9.99
CA ALA A 30 13.27 0.99 -8.69
C ALA A 30 12.07 0.03 -8.78
N ASP A 31 11.02 0.40 -9.51
CA ASP A 31 9.87 -0.47 -9.77
C ASP A 31 10.24 -1.75 -10.52
N PHE A 32 11.07 -1.64 -11.54
CA PHE A 32 11.59 -2.80 -12.28
C PHE A 32 12.38 -3.74 -11.37
N SER A 33 13.23 -3.17 -10.49
CA SER A 33 14.03 -3.95 -9.55
C SER A 33 13.19 -4.79 -8.60
N ILE A 34 12.12 -4.23 -8.02
CA ILE A 34 11.22 -4.98 -7.12
C ILE A 34 10.47 -6.09 -7.87
N LYS A 35 10.12 -5.89 -9.14
CA LYS A 35 9.45 -6.92 -9.97
C LYS A 35 10.41 -8.08 -10.33
N ILE A 36 11.68 -7.78 -10.61
CA ILE A 36 12.71 -8.82 -10.79
C ILE A 36 12.91 -9.60 -9.51
N VAL A 37 13.05 -8.93 -8.37
CA VAL A 37 13.19 -9.60 -7.07
C VAL A 37 12.00 -10.50 -6.80
N ASN A 38 10.78 -10.04 -7.07
CA ASN A 38 9.57 -10.84 -6.92
C ASN A 38 9.64 -12.14 -7.74
N MET A 39 10.04 -12.04 -9.01
CA MET A 39 10.19 -13.21 -9.90
C MET A 39 11.25 -14.20 -9.37
N LEU A 40 12.44 -13.69 -9.04
CA LEU A 40 13.55 -14.52 -8.57
C LEU A 40 13.21 -15.21 -7.25
N MET A 41 12.63 -14.47 -6.30
CA MET A 41 12.26 -15.01 -5.00
C MET A 41 11.10 -16.01 -5.07
N THR A 42 10.21 -15.88 -6.04
CA THR A 42 9.17 -16.88 -6.30
C THR A 42 9.79 -18.21 -6.73
N ILE A 43 10.81 -18.20 -7.60
CA ILE A 43 11.53 -19.40 -8.03
C ILE A 43 12.24 -20.06 -6.82
N VAL A 44 12.89 -19.25 -5.98
CA VAL A 44 13.54 -19.74 -4.75
C VAL A 44 12.50 -20.34 -3.79
N ALA A 45 11.33 -19.70 -3.65
CA ALA A 45 10.27 -20.13 -2.77
C ALA A 45 9.74 -21.53 -3.14
N VAL A 46 9.54 -21.81 -4.43
CA VAL A 46 9.11 -23.14 -4.90
C VAL A 46 10.09 -24.23 -4.45
N SER A 47 11.40 -23.94 -4.51
CA SER A 47 12.43 -24.90 -4.05
C SER A 47 12.51 -25.04 -2.53
N LEU A 48 12.10 -24.01 -1.78
CA LEU A 48 12.17 -23.97 -0.32
C LEU A 48 10.94 -24.57 0.35
N VAL A 49 9.77 -24.51 -0.28
CA VAL A 49 8.50 -24.92 0.31
C VAL A 49 8.49 -26.40 0.72
N ASP A 50 9.08 -27.25 -0.11
CA ASP A 50 9.17 -28.68 0.17
C ASP A 50 10.28 -29.03 1.18
N LYS A 51 11.31 -28.17 1.28
CA LYS A 51 12.43 -28.40 2.19
C LYS A 51 12.18 -27.92 3.61
N LYS A 52 11.58 -26.73 3.77
CA LYS A 52 11.43 -26.05 5.07
C LYS A 52 10.03 -26.13 5.67
N GLY A 53 9.02 -26.44 4.86
CA GLY A 53 7.62 -26.49 5.28
C GLY A 53 6.88 -25.16 5.11
N ARG A 54 5.55 -25.25 5.08
CA ARG A 54 4.66 -24.12 4.77
C ARG A 54 4.62 -23.11 5.92
N THR A 55 4.48 -23.62 7.15
CA THR A 55 4.38 -22.76 8.35
C THR A 55 5.67 -21.98 8.59
N PHE A 56 6.83 -22.59 8.41
CA PHE A 56 8.12 -21.89 8.54
C PHE A 56 8.23 -20.73 7.56
N LEU A 57 7.92 -20.96 6.27
CA LEU A 57 8.01 -19.94 5.24
C LEU A 57 7.00 -18.82 5.44
N LEU A 58 5.79 -19.12 5.94
CA LEU A 58 4.80 -18.11 6.29
C LEU A 58 5.26 -17.23 7.46
N LYS A 59 5.81 -17.83 8.52
CA LYS A 59 6.35 -17.08 9.67
C LYS A 59 7.50 -16.17 9.26
N MET A 60 8.48 -16.72 8.53
CA MET A 60 9.63 -15.95 8.05
C MET A 60 9.19 -14.86 7.07
N GLY A 61 8.30 -15.19 6.12
CA GLY A 61 7.79 -14.26 5.13
C GLY A 61 7.03 -13.10 5.76
N THR A 62 6.08 -13.38 6.66
CA THR A 62 5.31 -12.32 7.34
C THR A 62 6.19 -11.44 8.22
N LEU A 63 7.19 -12.00 8.90
CA LEU A 63 8.14 -11.21 9.68
C LEU A 63 8.93 -10.23 8.80
N GLY A 64 9.45 -10.70 7.66
CA GLY A 64 10.16 -9.84 6.71
C GLY A 64 9.27 -8.76 6.09
N ILE A 65 7.99 -9.08 5.83
CA ILE A 65 7.00 -8.09 5.38
C ILE A 65 6.81 -6.99 6.43
N ILE A 66 6.66 -7.35 7.72
CA ILE A 66 6.52 -6.37 8.82
C ILE A 66 7.72 -5.43 8.85
N VAL A 67 8.94 -5.98 8.78
CA VAL A 67 10.17 -5.17 8.75
C VAL A 67 10.21 -4.24 7.55
N GLY A 68 9.89 -4.75 6.35
CA GLY A 68 9.85 -3.95 5.12
C GLY A 68 8.85 -2.81 5.19
N LEU A 69 7.59 -3.10 5.55
CA LEU A 69 6.52 -2.10 5.64
C LEU A 69 6.76 -1.08 6.76
N ALA A 70 7.21 -1.53 7.93
CA ALA A 70 7.55 -0.63 9.04
C ALA A 70 8.73 0.28 8.67
N GLY A 71 9.73 -0.25 7.96
CA GLY A 71 10.86 0.53 7.45
C GLY A 71 10.42 1.62 6.46
N VAL A 72 9.56 1.26 5.49
CA VAL A 72 8.96 2.26 4.58
C VAL A 72 8.16 3.30 5.36
N GLY A 73 7.31 2.86 6.29
CA GLY A 73 6.53 3.76 7.14
C GLY A 73 7.39 4.74 7.93
N ALA A 74 8.48 4.27 8.52
CA ALA A 74 9.42 5.10 9.28
C ALA A 74 10.15 6.13 8.39
N MET A 75 10.53 5.74 7.17
CA MET A 75 11.13 6.67 6.21
C MET A 75 10.17 7.78 5.81
N PHE A 76 8.90 7.43 5.50
CA PHE A 76 7.89 8.44 5.20
C PHE A 76 7.54 9.30 6.40
N LEU A 77 7.46 8.73 7.60
CA LEU A 77 7.22 9.50 8.83
C LEU A 77 8.29 10.58 9.06
N SER A 78 9.56 10.24 8.82
CA SER A 78 10.67 11.20 8.91
C SER A 78 10.53 12.35 7.90
N VAL A 79 10.00 12.06 6.70
CA VAL A 79 9.76 13.09 5.68
C VAL A 79 8.51 13.92 6.01
N GLU A 80 7.43 13.27 6.45
CA GLU A 80 6.14 13.90 6.74
C GLU A 80 6.19 14.79 7.98
N ASN A 81 6.95 14.42 9.00
CA ASN A 81 7.13 15.23 10.21
C ASN A 81 7.83 16.58 9.95
N ASN A 82 8.54 16.71 8.83
CA ASN A 82 9.21 17.96 8.43
C ASN A 82 8.38 18.78 7.44
N ARG A 83 7.08 18.48 7.30
CA ARG A 83 6.16 19.25 6.45
C ARG A 83 5.29 20.15 7.29
N VAL A 84 4.92 21.27 6.70
CA VAL A 84 4.02 22.28 7.29
C VAL A 84 2.69 22.24 6.57
N ASP A 85 1.62 22.18 7.32
CA ASP A 85 0.25 22.25 6.80
C ASP A 85 -0.07 23.68 6.37
N VAL A 86 -0.53 23.81 5.13
CA VAL A 86 -0.97 25.06 4.49
C VAL A 86 -2.34 24.87 3.82
N THR A 87 -3.14 23.94 4.35
CA THR A 87 -4.44 23.58 3.77
C THR A 87 -5.38 24.77 3.70
N GLU A 88 -5.45 25.58 4.74
CA GLU A 88 -6.34 26.76 4.79
C GLU A 88 -5.93 27.83 3.77
N GLU A 89 -4.62 28.06 3.62
CA GLU A 89 -4.10 29.06 2.69
C GLU A 89 -4.33 28.64 1.23
N VAL A 90 -4.19 27.35 0.93
CA VAL A 90 -4.42 26.82 -0.41
C VAL A 90 -5.93 26.75 -0.71
N ALA A 91 -6.75 26.34 0.26
CA ALA A 91 -8.20 26.28 0.10
C ALA A 91 -8.80 27.68 -0.17
N ALA A 92 -8.28 28.72 0.47
CA ALA A 92 -8.71 30.12 0.24
C ALA A 92 -8.41 30.65 -1.17
N LEU A 93 -7.53 29.98 -1.92
CA LEU A 93 -7.13 30.37 -3.28
C LEU A 93 -7.91 29.62 -4.37
N VAL A 94 -8.80 28.71 -3.99
CA VAL A 94 -9.71 28.04 -4.95
C VAL A 94 -10.72 29.08 -5.45
N SER A 95 -10.72 29.32 -6.74
CA SER A 95 -11.67 30.20 -7.40
C SER A 95 -12.24 29.57 -8.65
N ASP A 96 -13.53 29.76 -8.92
CA ASP A 96 -14.24 29.24 -10.10
C ASP A 96 -13.99 27.73 -10.34
N ASN A 97 -13.97 26.93 -9.26
CA ASN A 97 -13.63 25.51 -9.30
C ASN A 97 -12.29 25.18 -9.99
N SER A 98 -11.36 26.08 -9.91
CA SER A 98 -9.98 25.90 -10.36
C SER A 98 -9.01 26.33 -9.26
N LEU A 99 -7.87 25.69 -9.22
CA LEU A 99 -6.75 26.06 -8.36
C LEU A 99 -5.54 26.35 -9.25
N ASN A 100 -4.98 27.56 -9.12
CA ASN A 100 -3.73 27.91 -9.77
C ASN A 100 -2.87 28.66 -8.76
N VAL A 101 -1.91 27.97 -8.18
CA VAL A 101 -1.14 28.45 -7.04
C VAL A 101 0.35 28.35 -7.34
N SER A 102 1.04 29.48 -7.19
CA SER A 102 2.51 29.50 -7.21
C SER A 102 3.05 28.87 -5.93
N VAL A 103 3.93 27.90 -6.08
CA VAL A 103 4.58 27.23 -4.93
C VAL A 103 5.40 28.24 -4.13
N ALA A 104 6.12 29.14 -4.81
CA ALA A 104 6.93 30.17 -4.17
C ALA A 104 6.10 31.11 -3.30
N ASP A 105 4.90 31.51 -3.76
CA ASP A 105 4.03 32.45 -3.01
C ASP A 105 3.49 31.76 -1.73
N ILE A 106 3.11 30.50 -1.80
CA ILE A 106 2.63 29.76 -0.61
C ILE A 106 3.75 29.58 0.40
N VAL A 107 4.94 29.16 -0.05
CA VAL A 107 6.09 29.00 0.85
C VAL A 107 6.48 30.32 1.49
N ALA A 108 6.50 31.41 0.71
CA ALA A 108 6.80 32.73 1.23
C ALA A 108 5.75 33.21 2.26
N LYS A 109 4.45 32.97 2.02
CA LYS A 109 3.39 33.27 2.99
C LYS A 109 3.51 32.42 4.26
N ALA A 110 3.78 31.12 4.13
CA ALA A 110 3.96 30.23 5.28
C ALA A 110 5.19 30.63 6.11
N ALA A 111 6.29 31.01 5.47
CA ALA A 111 7.50 31.46 6.13
C ALA A 111 7.34 32.82 6.87
N GLN A 112 6.30 33.58 6.58
CA GLN A 112 5.96 34.82 7.35
C GLN A 112 5.36 34.50 8.73
N LYS A 113 4.84 33.29 8.94
CA LYS A 113 4.32 32.86 10.24
C LYS A 113 5.52 32.65 11.20
N PRO A 114 5.55 33.31 12.37
CA PRO A 114 6.71 33.24 13.27
C PRO A 114 7.00 31.83 13.77
N GLU A 115 5.96 31.01 13.91
CA GLU A 115 6.08 29.61 14.33
C GLU A 115 6.77 28.77 13.26
N VAL A 116 6.42 28.96 11.99
CA VAL A 116 7.00 28.26 10.84
C VAL A 116 8.44 28.72 10.59
N ALA A 117 8.68 30.04 10.65
CA ALA A 117 10.02 30.60 10.49
C ALA A 117 11.00 30.13 11.57
N ALA A 118 10.52 29.93 12.80
CA ALA A 118 11.33 29.41 13.90
C ALA A 118 11.60 27.89 13.79
N ALA A 119 10.60 27.13 13.34
CA ALA A 119 10.69 25.67 13.23
C ALA A 119 11.41 25.23 11.94
N HIS A 120 11.28 26.00 10.86
CA HIS A 120 11.77 25.65 9.52
C HIS A 120 12.58 26.81 8.88
N PRO A 121 13.70 27.20 9.47
CA PRO A 121 14.55 28.27 8.92
C PRO A 121 15.10 27.92 7.53
N GLU A 122 15.11 26.64 7.17
CA GLU A 122 15.55 26.13 5.87
C GLU A 122 14.64 26.45 4.71
N PHE A 123 13.39 26.91 4.96
CA PHE A 123 12.43 27.22 3.90
C PHE A 123 12.82 28.48 3.11
N MET A 124 13.60 29.37 3.73
CA MET A 124 14.04 30.62 3.12
C MET A 124 15.56 30.68 3.06
N GLN A 125 16.10 31.06 1.92
CA GLN A 125 17.50 31.45 1.75
C GLN A 125 17.59 32.97 1.57
N GLY A 126 17.75 33.70 2.67
CA GLY A 126 17.66 35.16 2.66
C GLY A 126 16.22 35.63 2.38
N GLN A 127 16.01 36.33 1.27
CA GLN A 127 14.68 36.80 0.86
C GLN A 127 14.00 35.89 -0.18
N SER A 128 14.67 34.80 -0.62
CA SER A 128 14.13 33.88 -1.61
C SER A 128 13.77 32.54 -0.99
N VAL A 129 12.80 31.86 -1.60
CA VAL A 129 12.39 30.51 -1.20
C VAL A 129 13.53 29.51 -1.51
N ALA A 130 13.82 28.63 -0.57
CA ALA A 130 14.88 27.64 -0.73
C ALA A 130 14.65 26.72 -1.93
N PRO A 131 15.68 26.40 -2.72
CA PRO A 131 15.58 25.44 -3.80
C PRO A 131 15.25 24.05 -3.23
N GLY A 132 14.40 23.30 -3.93
CA GLY A 132 13.98 21.96 -3.50
C GLY A 132 12.77 21.92 -2.57
N MET A 133 12.16 23.06 -2.29
CA MET A 133 10.83 23.07 -1.66
C MET A 133 9.76 22.54 -2.62
N GLN A 134 8.79 21.81 -2.09
CA GLN A 134 7.66 21.32 -2.86
C GLN A 134 6.35 21.61 -2.13
N LEU A 135 5.32 21.87 -2.92
CA LEU A 135 3.93 21.94 -2.46
C LEU A 135 3.22 20.66 -2.88
N ILE A 136 2.57 20.01 -1.94
CA ILE A 136 1.77 18.80 -2.14
C ILE A 136 0.33 19.15 -1.86
N VAL A 137 -0.54 18.99 -2.84
CA VAL A 137 -1.97 19.26 -2.71
C VAL A 137 -2.76 17.99 -2.97
N THR A 138 -3.58 17.59 -2.02
CA THR A 138 -4.55 16.53 -2.16
C THR A 138 -5.94 17.12 -2.22
N TYR A 139 -6.65 16.89 -3.30
CA TYR A 139 -7.96 17.46 -3.54
C TYR A 139 -8.95 16.42 -4.03
N LYS A 140 -10.22 16.70 -3.86
CA LYS A 140 -11.34 15.90 -4.37
C LYS A 140 -12.18 16.73 -5.33
N HIS A 141 -12.67 16.06 -6.35
CA HIS A 141 -13.75 16.57 -7.21
C HIS A 141 -15.02 15.84 -6.85
N GLY A 142 -16.10 16.49 -6.48
CA GLY A 142 -17.35 15.80 -6.32
C GLY A 142 -18.41 16.54 -5.50
N LEU A 143 -19.64 16.09 -5.65
CA LEU A 143 -20.74 16.36 -4.75
C LEU A 143 -20.59 15.54 -3.47
N ASP A 144 -20.99 16.07 -2.31
CA ASP A 144 -20.77 15.61 -0.95
C ASP A 144 -20.96 14.12 -0.63
N ASN A 145 -21.58 13.35 -1.51
CA ASN A 145 -21.93 11.94 -1.29
C ASN A 145 -21.27 10.92 -2.24
N LYS A 146 -20.47 11.35 -3.22
CA LYS A 146 -19.67 10.44 -4.05
C LYS A 146 -18.20 10.80 -3.87
N GLN A 147 -17.50 9.97 -3.12
CA GLN A 147 -16.06 10.09 -2.93
C GLN A 147 -15.35 9.84 -4.27
N ASP A 148 -15.09 10.91 -4.99
CA ASP A 148 -14.14 10.85 -6.08
C ASP A 148 -12.72 10.70 -5.52
N VAL A 149 -11.90 9.97 -6.24
CA VAL A 149 -10.52 9.66 -5.86
C VAL A 149 -9.76 10.96 -5.56
N ALA A 150 -9.14 11.05 -4.40
CA ALA A 150 -8.24 12.13 -4.10
C ALA A 150 -7.10 12.15 -5.12
N GLU A 151 -7.00 13.19 -5.91
CA GLU A 151 -5.87 13.40 -6.79
C GLU A 151 -4.75 14.10 -6.03
N PHE A 152 -3.54 13.68 -6.33
CA PHE A 152 -2.33 14.17 -5.73
C PHE A 152 -1.53 14.97 -6.77
N ARG A 153 -1.18 16.21 -6.42
CA ARG A 153 -0.32 17.05 -7.22
C ARG A 153 0.84 17.55 -6.39
N SER A 154 2.05 17.42 -6.90
CA SER A 154 3.23 18.05 -6.34
C SER A 154 3.91 18.90 -7.39
N ALA A 155 4.40 20.05 -6.98
CA ALA A 155 5.25 20.90 -7.80
C ALA A 155 6.45 21.36 -6.98
N ASP A 156 7.62 21.27 -7.61
CA ASP A 156 8.86 21.78 -7.01
C ASP A 156 8.92 23.30 -7.21
N VAL A 157 9.59 23.99 -6.30
CA VAL A 157 9.93 25.39 -6.48
C VAL A 157 11.02 25.50 -7.54
N LYS A 158 10.59 25.61 -8.78
CA LYS A 158 11.38 26.20 -9.89
C LYS A 158 10.69 27.51 -10.23
N GLU A 159 11.44 28.50 -10.68
CA GLU A 159 10.83 29.77 -11.13
C GLU A 159 9.64 29.49 -12.06
N GLY A 160 8.45 29.96 -11.68
CA GLY A 160 7.22 29.81 -12.44
C GLY A 160 6.47 28.47 -12.28
N SER A 161 6.89 27.57 -11.37
CA SER A 161 6.11 26.34 -11.15
C SER A 161 4.82 26.62 -10.39
N THR A 162 3.71 26.23 -10.98
CA THR A 162 2.37 26.36 -10.41
C THR A 162 1.69 25.00 -10.26
N VAL A 163 0.93 24.82 -9.18
CA VAL A 163 -0.02 23.72 -9.07
C VAL A 163 -1.31 24.21 -9.72
N ALA A 164 -1.61 23.69 -10.91
CA ALA A 164 -2.85 23.98 -11.62
C ALA A 164 -3.78 22.78 -11.58
N VAL A 165 -4.99 22.99 -11.09
CA VAL A 165 -6.09 22.02 -11.14
C VAL A 165 -7.19 22.68 -11.96
N ALA A 166 -7.44 22.12 -13.15
CA ALA A 166 -8.45 22.67 -14.06
C ALA A 166 -9.82 22.02 -13.83
N GLN A 167 -10.86 22.81 -14.02
CA GLN A 167 -12.26 22.43 -13.94
C GLN A 167 -12.64 21.32 -14.96
N ASP A 168 -11.89 21.19 -16.07
CA ASP A 168 -12.22 20.36 -17.23
C ASP A 168 -12.05 18.85 -17.05
N LYS A 169 -11.60 18.39 -15.92
CA LYS A 169 -11.63 16.94 -15.63
C LYS A 169 -12.99 16.56 -15.05
N ALA A 170 -14.07 16.88 -15.79
CA ALA A 170 -15.35 16.21 -15.60
C ALA A 170 -15.10 14.71 -15.71
N LEU A 171 -15.31 13.99 -14.61
CA LEU A 171 -15.14 12.54 -14.60
C LEU A 171 -16.05 11.94 -15.65
N LYS A 172 -15.46 11.37 -16.68
CA LYS A 172 -16.21 10.50 -17.60
C LYS A 172 -16.78 9.38 -16.73
N PRO A 173 -18.08 9.02 -16.91
CA PRO A 173 -18.68 7.94 -16.14
C PRO A 173 -17.80 6.69 -16.25
N ASN A 174 -17.34 6.20 -15.11
CA ASN A 174 -16.54 4.99 -15.05
C ASN A 174 -17.34 3.82 -15.63
N MET A 175 -16.65 2.81 -16.14
CA MET A 175 -17.27 1.58 -16.62
C MET A 175 -18.18 0.95 -15.54
N PHE A 176 -17.86 1.11 -14.27
CA PHE A 176 -18.68 0.72 -13.12
C PHE A 176 -19.97 1.52 -12.99
N ASP A 177 -19.95 2.83 -13.25
CA ASP A 177 -21.16 3.66 -13.24
C ASP A 177 -22.13 3.25 -14.35
N LYS A 178 -21.61 2.70 -15.45
CA LYS A 178 -22.43 2.16 -16.56
C LYS A 178 -22.98 0.76 -16.27
N LEU A 179 -22.29 -0.04 -15.46
CA LEU A 179 -22.71 -1.39 -15.06
C LEU A 179 -23.62 -1.40 -13.84
N CYS A 180 -23.50 -0.40 -12.96
CA CYS A 180 -24.33 -0.27 -11.78
C CYS A 180 -25.59 0.53 -12.11
N PHE A 181 -26.65 -0.17 -12.51
CA PHE A 181 -27.97 0.40 -12.84
C PHE A 181 -28.67 1.12 -11.66
N TRP A 182 -28.11 1.06 -10.46
CA TRP A 182 -28.57 1.84 -9.28
C TRP A 182 -27.77 3.13 -9.07
N SER A 183 -26.71 3.41 -9.83
CA SER A 183 -26.04 4.70 -9.79
C SER A 183 -26.78 5.67 -10.69
N THR A 184 -27.42 6.68 -10.10
CA THR A 184 -28.00 7.78 -10.87
C THR A 184 -26.88 8.52 -11.61
N PRO A 185 -26.90 8.55 -12.95
CA PRO A 185 -25.94 9.36 -13.70
C PRO A 185 -26.11 10.84 -13.32
N LEU A 186 -24.99 11.51 -13.07
CA LEU A 186 -25.01 12.95 -12.83
C LEU A 186 -25.56 13.67 -14.07
N PRO A 187 -26.43 14.69 -13.91
CA PRO A 187 -26.89 15.48 -15.03
C PRO A 187 -25.71 16.07 -15.82
N GLU A 188 -25.84 16.08 -17.16
CA GLU A 188 -24.85 16.75 -18.02
C GLU A 188 -24.74 18.23 -17.61
N GLY A 189 -23.52 18.71 -17.40
CA GLY A 189 -23.26 20.08 -16.97
C GLY A 189 -23.20 20.32 -15.47
N THR A 190 -23.26 19.27 -14.62
CA THR A 190 -23.03 19.43 -13.18
C THR A 190 -21.58 19.80 -12.93
N VAL A 191 -21.37 21.02 -12.43
CA VAL A 191 -20.04 21.50 -12.02
C VAL A 191 -19.67 20.79 -10.72
N LYS A 192 -18.53 20.10 -10.70
CA LYS A 192 -18.02 19.44 -9.51
C LYS A 192 -17.12 20.42 -8.76
N GLU A 193 -17.46 20.71 -7.53
CA GLU A 193 -16.66 21.56 -6.67
C GLU A 193 -15.33 20.89 -6.30
N ILE A 194 -14.26 21.69 -6.30
CA ILE A 194 -12.94 21.26 -5.84
C ILE A 194 -12.86 21.51 -4.34
N THR A 195 -12.64 20.43 -3.59
CA THR A 195 -12.39 20.50 -2.15
C THR A 195 -10.94 20.12 -1.89
N ILE A 196 -10.21 21.02 -1.23
CA ILE A 196 -8.84 20.74 -0.78
C ILE A 196 -8.93 19.92 0.51
N ASN A 197 -8.39 18.71 0.50
CA ASN A 197 -8.37 17.84 1.67
C ASN A 197 -7.16 18.13 2.56
N ARG A 198 -6.00 18.32 1.91
CA ARG A 198 -4.72 18.54 2.58
C ARG A 198 -3.77 19.26 1.62
N ALA A 199 -3.09 20.25 2.11
CA ALA A 199 -2.00 20.89 1.39
C ALA A 199 -0.80 21.04 2.33
N GLU A 200 0.37 20.61 1.89
CA GLU A 200 1.59 20.61 2.69
C GLU A 200 2.75 21.16 1.90
N ILE A 201 3.59 21.91 2.56
CA ILE A 201 4.90 22.36 2.05
C ILE A 201 6.01 21.66 2.82
N GLY A 202 7.11 21.38 2.15
CA GLY A 202 8.29 20.82 2.77
C GLY A 202 9.43 20.64 1.78
N MET A 203 10.58 20.28 2.31
CA MET A 203 11.72 19.93 1.47
C MET A 203 11.46 18.63 0.73
N LYS A 204 11.82 18.59 -0.54
CA LYS A 204 11.77 17.37 -1.34
C LYS A 204 12.72 16.32 -0.75
N PRO A 205 12.27 15.07 -0.57
CA PRO A 205 13.15 14.01 -0.13
C PRO A 205 14.33 13.81 -1.09
N THR A 206 15.48 13.46 -0.52
CA THR A 206 16.68 13.22 -1.31
C THR A 206 16.57 11.89 -2.07
N PRO A 207 17.30 11.71 -3.19
CA PRO A 207 17.35 10.43 -3.88
C PRO A 207 17.84 9.27 -2.99
N ILE A 208 18.64 9.57 -1.97
CA ILE A 208 19.10 8.58 -0.98
C ILE A 208 17.89 8.01 -0.22
N THR A 209 16.98 8.87 0.23
CA THR A 209 15.73 8.45 0.89
C THR A 209 14.92 7.53 -0.03
N GLY A 210 14.81 7.88 -1.30
CA GLY A 210 14.12 7.06 -2.29
C GLY A 210 14.74 5.68 -2.48
N TRP A 211 16.06 5.58 -2.53
CA TRP A 211 16.75 4.29 -2.62
C TRP A 211 16.65 3.47 -1.34
N LEU A 212 16.62 4.10 -0.15
CA LEU A 212 16.36 3.42 1.12
C LEU A 212 14.94 2.85 1.17
N VAL A 213 13.95 3.63 0.75
CA VAL A 213 12.56 3.16 0.59
C VAL A 213 12.49 1.98 -0.39
N THR A 214 13.21 2.07 -1.52
CA THR A 214 13.31 0.96 -2.48
C THR A 214 13.92 -0.27 -1.82
N GLY A 215 14.96 -0.14 -1.01
CA GLY A 215 15.58 -1.23 -0.26
C GLY A 215 14.59 -1.93 0.67
N PHE A 216 13.79 -1.18 1.43
CA PHE A 216 12.73 -1.75 2.27
C PHE A 216 11.62 -2.43 1.45
N PHE A 217 11.26 -1.90 0.28
CA PHE A 217 10.35 -2.58 -0.62
C PHE A 217 10.93 -3.86 -1.21
N VAL A 218 12.22 -3.89 -1.52
CA VAL A 218 12.91 -5.12 -1.92
C VAL A 218 12.81 -6.18 -0.82
N VAL A 219 13.03 -5.82 0.44
CA VAL A 219 12.84 -6.71 1.59
C VAL A 219 11.38 -7.19 1.66
N PHE A 220 10.41 -6.26 1.63
CA PHE A 220 9.00 -6.59 1.65
C PHE A 220 8.62 -7.59 0.55
N ILE A 221 8.97 -7.31 -0.70
CA ILE A 221 8.63 -8.15 -1.87
C ILE A 221 9.34 -9.49 -1.81
N ALA A 222 10.61 -9.53 -1.43
CA ALA A 222 11.38 -10.77 -1.33
C ALA A 222 10.75 -11.74 -0.31
N PHE A 223 10.41 -11.24 0.86
CA PHE A 223 9.80 -12.05 1.90
C PHE A 223 8.34 -12.40 1.61
N TYR A 224 7.61 -11.51 0.92
CA TYR A 224 6.28 -11.83 0.43
C TYR A 224 6.33 -13.00 -0.58
N ALA A 225 7.20 -12.91 -1.58
CA ALA A 225 7.33 -13.94 -2.61
C ALA A 225 7.84 -15.27 -2.02
N ALA A 226 8.79 -15.21 -1.07
CA ALA A 226 9.36 -16.40 -0.44
C ALA A 226 8.38 -17.13 0.50
N GLY A 227 7.42 -16.42 1.07
CA GLY A 227 6.48 -16.96 2.05
C GLY A 227 5.03 -16.91 1.58
N PRO A 228 4.27 -15.87 1.91
CA PRO A 228 2.84 -15.78 1.62
C PRO A 228 2.47 -15.97 0.15
N GLY A 229 3.28 -15.50 -0.78
CA GLY A 229 3.02 -15.55 -2.21
C GLY A 229 2.81 -16.97 -2.75
N VAL A 230 3.59 -17.92 -2.28
CA VAL A 230 3.52 -19.34 -2.71
C VAL A 230 2.76 -20.18 -1.70
N CYS A 231 3.07 -20.02 -0.40
CA CYS A 231 2.58 -20.96 0.63
C CYS A 231 1.07 -20.85 0.88
N VAL A 232 0.45 -19.68 0.69
CA VAL A 232 -0.98 -19.52 0.98
C VAL A 232 -1.86 -20.36 0.09
N TRP A 233 -1.56 -20.43 -1.20
CA TRP A 233 -2.36 -21.21 -2.15
C TRP A 233 -2.20 -22.71 -1.94
N LEU A 234 -0.97 -23.16 -1.65
CA LEU A 234 -0.70 -24.57 -1.30
C LEU A 234 -1.40 -24.93 -0.01
N ALA A 235 -1.19 -24.16 1.05
CA ALA A 235 -1.81 -24.42 2.34
C ALA A 235 -3.34 -24.40 2.26
N LEU A 236 -3.93 -23.47 1.52
CA LEU A 236 -5.38 -23.41 1.33
C LEU A 236 -5.92 -24.69 0.69
N SER A 237 -5.22 -25.23 -0.32
CA SER A 237 -5.62 -26.48 -1.00
C SER A 237 -5.42 -27.71 -0.12
N GLU A 238 -4.41 -27.70 0.76
CA GLU A 238 -4.09 -28.80 1.68
C GLU A 238 -5.01 -28.83 2.92
N LEU A 239 -5.41 -27.63 3.41
CA LEU A 239 -6.27 -27.51 4.60
C LEU A 239 -7.76 -27.77 4.32
N MET A 240 -8.20 -27.72 3.06
CA MET A 240 -9.61 -27.93 2.73
C MET A 240 -9.91 -29.42 2.52
N PRO A 241 -10.90 -29.97 3.25
CA PRO A 241 -11.37 -31.35 3.03
C PRO A 241 -11.76 -31.58 1.57
N THR A 242 -11.47 -32.77 1.04
CA THR A 242 -11.69 -33.11 -0.38
C THR A 242 -13.12 -32.85 -0.83
N ARG A 243 -14.10 -33.13 0.04
CA ARG A 243 -15.53 -33.03 -0.24
C ARG A 243 -15.98 -31.58 -0.53
N ILE A 244 -15.40 -30.59 0.12
CA ILE A 244 -15.82 -29.18 0.01
C ILE A 244 -14.72 -28.29 -0.59
N ARG A 245 -13.58 -28.85 -0.99
CA ARG A 245 -12.38 -28.11 -1.44
C ARG A 245 -12.69 -27.07 -2.51
N ALA A 246 -13.41 -27.45 -3.56
CA ALA A 246 -13.72 -26.55 -4.66
C ALA A 246 -14.53 -25.31 -4.20
N ASN A 247 -15.57 -25.54 -3.41
CA ASN A 247 -16.41 -24.47 -2.87
C ASN A 247 -15.67 -23.61 -1.84
N GLY A 248 -14.92 -24.25 -0.94
CA GLY A 248 -14.12 -23.55 0.08
C GLY A 248 -13.05 -22.67 -0.54
N MET A 249 -12.33 -23.16 -1.55
CA MET A 249 -11.34 -22.39 -2.28
C MET A 249 -11.98 -21.22 -3.05
N ALA A 250 -13.15 -21.43 -3.68
CA ALA A 250 -13.85 -20.37 -4.39
C ALA A 250 -14.27 -19.22 -3.45
N ILE A 251 -14.83 -19.55 -2.28
CA ILE A 251 -15.20 -18.56 -1.26
C ILE A 251 -13.95 -17.82 -0.74
N ALA A 252 -12.88 -18.54 -0.43
CA ALA A 252 -11.63 -17.94 0.02
C ALA A 252 -11.03 -17.00 -1.03
N LEU A 253 -11.10 -17.35 -2.31
CA LEU A 253 -10.68 -16.51 -3.44
C LEU A 253 -11.54 -15.25 -3.56
N LEU A 254 -12.85 -15.35 -3.42
CA LEU A 254 -13.77 -14.20 -3.46
C LEU A 254 -13.45 -13.21 -2.33
N ILE A 255 -13.28 -13.69 -1.10
CA ILE A 255 -12.90 -12.86 0.05
C ILE A 255 -11.53 -12.23 -0.19
N ASN A 256 -10.55 -13.01 -0.63
CA ASN A 256 -9.20 -12.55 -0.93
C ASN A 256 -9.22 -11.42 -1.97
N GLN A 257 -9.97 -11.59 -3.06
CA GLN A 257 -10.07 -10.60 -4.13
C GLN A 257 -10.85 -9.36 -3.68
N GLY A 258 -11.91 -9.54 -2.89
CA GLY A 258 -12.67 -8.44 -2.28
C GLY A 258 -11.78 -7.54 -1.41
N VAL A 259 -10.99 -8.12 -0.52
CA VAL A 259 -10.03 -7.37 0.31
C VAL A 259 -8.99 -6.67 -0.56
N SER A 260 -8.44 -7.34 -1.56
CA SER A 260 -7.47 -6.75 -2.50
C SER A 260 -8.03 -5.52 -3.21
N THR A 261 -9.23 -5.64 -3.77
CA THR A 261 -9.90 -4.55 -4.50
C THR A 261 -10.22 -3.37 -3.58
N THR A 262 -10.69 -3.65 -2.36
CA THR A 262 -10.99 -2.61 -1.37
C THR A 262 -9.74 -1.82 -1.01
N ILE A 263 -8.64 -2.51 -0.66
CA ILE A 263 -7.38 -1.83 -0.30
C ILE A 263 -6.83 -1.06 -1.50
N ALA A 264 -6.85 -1.63 -2.71
CA ALA A 264 -6.35 -0.94 -3.89
C ALA A 264 -7.18 0.31 -4.24
N GLY A 265 -8.51 0.23 -4.09
CA GLY A 265 -9.41 1.36 -4.36
C GLY A 265 -9.34 2.46 -3.30
N THR A 266 -9.08 2.11 -2.05
CA THR A 266 -8.98 3.07 -0.95
C THR A 266 -7.55 3.59 -0.71
N PHE A 267 -6.53 3.02 -1.34
CA PHE A 267 -5.13 3.34 -1.09
C PHE A 267 -4.80 4.83 -1.30
N LEU A 268 -5.14 5.38 -2.47
CA LEU A 268 -4.87 6.79 -2.77
C LEU A 268 -5.68 7.77 -1.90
N PRO A 269 -7.01 7.59 -1.70
CA PRO A 269 -7.76 8.37 -0.74
C PRO A 269 -7.19 8.33 0.68
N TRP A 270 -6.74 7.18 1.11
CA TRP A 270 -6.14 6.98 2.43
C TRP A 270 -4.80 7.69 2.56
N VAL A 271 -3.91 7.55 1.58
CA VAL A 271 -2.66 8.33 1.53
C VAL A 271 -2.94 9.83 1.54
N GLY A 272 -3.95 10.28 0.79
CA GLY A 272 -4.32 11.70 0.75
C GLY A 272 -4.83 12.25 2.07
N SER A 273 -5.49 11.45 2.91
CA SER A 273 -6.03 11.90 4.19
C SER A 273 -5.06 11.75 5.36
N ALA A 274 -4.28 10.67 5.37
CA ALA A 274 -3.48 10.26 6.54
C ALA A 274 -1.98 10.16 6.28
N GLY A 275 -1.53 10.38 5.04
CA GLY A 275 -0.13 10.27 4.63
C GLY A 275 0.32 8.83 4.33
N TYR A 276 1.48 8.71 3.73
CA TYR A 276 2.08 7.41 3.39
C TYR A 276 2.50 6.62 4.64
N SER A 277 3.07 7.30 5.65
CA SER A 277 3.53 6.64 6.88
C SER A 277 2.40 5.89 7.58
N SER A 278 1.24 6.54 7.76
CA SER A 278 0.06 5.96 8.38
C SER A 278 -0.43 4.71 7.63
N VAL A 279 -0.48 4.78 6.31
CA VAL A 279 -0.89 3.64 5.47
C VAL A 279 0.05 2.46 5.65
N PHE A 280 1.37 2.67 5.54
CA PHE A 280 2.34 1.58 5.66
C PHE A 280 2.40 0.98 7.06
N PHE A 281 2.29 1.78 8.13
CA PHE A 281 2.19 1.24 9.49
C PHE A 281 0.91 0.44 9.72
N THR A 282 -0.21 0.84 9.14
CA THR A 282 -1.46 0.07 9.26
C THR A 282 -1.37 -1.25 8.50
N LEU A 283 -0.78 -1.27 7.30
CA LEU A 283 -0.53 -2.50 6.55
C LEU A 283 0.44 -3.43 7.32
N ALA A 284 1.46 -2.87 7.97
CA ALA A 284 2.34 -3.62 8.87
C ALA A 284 1.54 -4.20 10.06
N GLY A 285 0.64 -3.45 10.66
CA GLY A 285 -0.26 -3.91 11.72
C GLY A 285 -1.15 -5.08 11.29
N PHE A 286 -1.76 -5.01 10.12
CA PHE A 286 -2.49 -6.15 9.55
C PHE A 286 -1.59 -7.36 9.31
N THR A 287 -0.33 -7.13 8.93
CA THR A 287 0.63 -8.21 8.74
C THR A 287 1.03 -8.85 10.07
N VAL A 288 1.07 -8.10 11.18
CA VAL A 288 1.27 -8.67 12.53
C VAL A 288 0.12 -9.64 12.88
N ILE A 289 -1.12 -9.27 12.61
CA ILE A 289 -2.27 -10.17 12.80
C ILE A 289 -2.11 -11.42 11.95
N TYR A 290 -1.67 -11.26 10.70
CA TYR A 290 -1.39 -12.39 9.81
C TYR A 290 -0.26 -13.27 10.35
N PHE A 291 0.83 -12.69 10.86
CA PHE A 291 1.92 -13.43 11.49
C PHE A 291 1.43 -14.26 12.67
N ILE A 292 0.63 -13.67 13.57
CA ILE A 292 0.04 -14.36 14.72
C ILE A 292 -0.81 -15.55 14.25
N THR A 293 -1.65 -15.33 13.23
CA THR A 293 -2.49 -16.39 12.66
C THR A 293 -1.64 -17.54 12.09
N ALA A 294 -0.62 -17.21 11.29
CA ALA A 294 0.28 -18.20 10.71
C ALA A 294 1.14 -18.92 11.75
N ALA A 295 1.51 -18.22 12.85
CA ALA A 295 2.39 -18.76 13.86
C ALA A 295 1.71 -19.74 14.83
N PHE A 296 0.45 -19.45 15.19
CA PHE A 296 -0.23 -20.14 16.28
C PHE A 296 -1.41 -20.99 15.85
N PHE A 297 -2.07 -20.64 14.73
CA PHE A 297 -3.29 -21.32 14.30
C PHE A 297 -3.10 -22.24 13.09
N MET A 298 -1.99 -22.10 12.37
CA MET A 298 -1.77 -22.89 11.17
C MET A 298 -0.95 -24.14 11.49
N PRO A 299 -1.49 -25.35 11.27
CA PRO A 299 -0.73 -26.59 11.42
C PRO A 299 0.30 -26.73 10.29
N GLU A 300 1.42 -27.43 10.55
CA GLU A 300 2.38 -27.76 9.52
C GLU A 300 1.85 -28.93 8.66
N THR A 301 1.69 -28.69 7.37
CA THR A 301 1.12 -29.66 6.42
C THR A 301 2.20 -30.45 5.66
N LYS A 302 3.48 -30.10 5.84
CA LYS A 302 4.58 -30.75 5.16
C LYS A 302 4.64 -32.25 5.45
N GLY A 303 4.56 -33.06 4.39
CA GLY A 303 4.69 -34.52 4.48
C GLY A 303 3.50 -35.20 5.16
N ARG A 304 2.37 -34.51 5.29
CA ARG A 304 1.11 -35.06 5.81
C ARG A 304 0.16 -35.40 4.67
N THR A 305 -0.64 -36.44 4.86
CA THR A 305 -1.72 -36.78 3.96
C THR A 305 -2.92 -35.88 4.21
N LEU A 306 -3.84 -35.80 3.24
CA LEU A 306 -5.05 -34.97 3.38
C LEU A 306 -5.97 -35.53 4.49
N GLU A 307 -5.98 -36.86 4.66
CA GLU A 307 -6.74 -37.57 5.67
C GLU A 307 -6.22 -37.22 7.08
N GLU A 308 -4.90 -37.20 7.29
CA GLU A 308 -4.28 -36.77 8.56
C GLU A 308 -4.64 -35.33 8.91
N ILE A 309 -4.68 -34.42 7.92
CA ILE A 309 -5.04 -33.03 8.14
C ILE A 309 -6.54 -32.91 8.49
N GLU A 310 -7.42 -33.68 7.83
CA GLU A 310 -8.84 -33.73 8.13
C GLU A 310 -9.10 -34.27 9.54
N GLN A 311 -8.36 -35.31 9.95
CA GLN A 311 -8.41 -35.85 11.30
C GLN A 311 -7.96 -34.83 12.37
N TYR A 312 -6.93 -34.03 12.06
CA TYR A 312 -6.52 -32.94 12.95
C TYR A 312 -7.63 -31.94 13.23
N PHE A 313 -8.41 -31.55 12.22
CA PHE A 313 -9.52 -30.62 12.40
C PHE A 313 -10.71 -31.22 13.16
N THR A 314 -10.85 -32.55 13.16
CA THR A 314 -11.90 -33.27 13.88
C THR A 314 -11.51 -33.56 15.32
N THR A 315 -10.26 -33.95 15.56
CA THR A 315 -9.80 -34.44 16.87
C THR A 315 -8.96 -33.41 17.67
N GLY A 316 -8.45 -32.37 17.00
CA GLY A 316 -7.51 -31.39 17.57
C GLY A 316 -6.09 -31.92 17.76
N LYS A 317 -5.78 -33.16 17.36
CA LYS A 317 -4.46 -33.79 17.49
C LYS A 317 -3.98 -34.29 16.14
N MET A 318 -2.70 -34.01 15.81
CA MET A 318 -2.06 -34.62 14.65
C MET A 318 -1.77 -36.07 14.95
N PRO A 319 -2.18 -37.04 14.08
CA PRO A 319 -1.84 -38.46 14.25
C PRO A 319 -0.32 -38.64 14.29
N SER A 320 0.12 -39.49 15.17
CA SER A 320 1.54 -39.89 15.26
C SER A 320 1.82 -40.97 14.20
N ARG A 321 2.91 -40.86 13.46
CA ARG A 321 3.36 -41.93 12.54
C ARG A 321 3.50 -43.30 13.21
N LYS A 322 3.76 -43.31 14.52
CA LYS A 322 3.81 -44.56 15.30
C LYS A 322 2.43 -45.19 15.47
N ASP A 323 1.42 -44.35 15.66
CA ASP A 323 0.03 -44.82 15.85
C ASP A 323 -0.48 -45.49 14.57
N GLU A 324 -0.12 -44.94 13.38
CA GLU A 324 -0.46 -45.51 12.07
C GLU A 324 0.28 -46.83 11.76
N GLU A 325 1.58 -46.95 12.12
CA GLU A 325 2.33 -48.18 11.98
C GLU A 325 1.79 -49.29 12.91
N ASP A 326 1.28 -48.90 14.07
CA ASP A 326 0.69 -49.83 15.03
C ASP A 326 -0.73 -50.24 14.64
N GLU A 327 -1.55 -49.31 14.08
CA GLU A 327 -2.85 -49.66 13.48
C GLU A 327 -2.71 -50.53 12.24
N ALA A 328 -1.79 -50.21 11.31
CA ALA A 328 -1.54 -51.02 10.14
C ALA A 328 -0.99 -52.46 10.47
N LYS A 329 -0.28 -52.57 11.60
CA LYS A 329 0.14 -53.88 12.10
C LYS A 329 -0.95 -54.66 12.84
N ALA A 330 -1.96 -53.95 13.34
CA ALA A 330 -3.11 -54.56 14.00
C ALA A 330 -4.19 -55.03 13.02
N GLU A 331 -4.22 -54.46 11.80
CA GLU A 331 -5.13 -54.85 10.72
C GLU A 331 -4.56 -55.93 9.78
N ALA A 332 -3.24 -56.25 9.85
CA ALA A 332 -2.57 -57.30 9.07
C ALA A 332 -2.45 -58.59 9.84
#